data_00a66807986ee4f4f30d88364b579046
#
_entry.id   00a66807986ee4f4f30d88364b579046
#
_cell.length_a   1.000
_cell.length_b   1.000
_cell.length_c   1.000
_cell.angle_alpha   90.00
_cell.angle_beta   90.00
_cell.angle_gamma   90.00
#
_symmetry.space_group_name_H-M   'P 1'
#
loop_
_entity.id
_entity.type
_entity.pdbx_description
1 polymer ?
#
loop_
_entity_poly.entity_id
_entity_poly.type
_entity_poly.pdbx_seq_one_letter_code
_entity_poly.pdbx_strand_id
1 'polypeptide(L)'
;PGLPQVYYVGLLAGCNDHELMEQSGELRDINRHYYSLEEVEQDIQKPVVQRLLNLMKFRSNYPAFDGHFELNYSNNSSVAMAWRHGDYYCHLFVDLNFKTVKVTYTDVETGETRHLEC
;
A
#
# COMPACT_ATOMS: atom_id res chain seq x y z
N PRO A 1 -3.27 5.96 14.96
CA PRO A 1 -2.42 7.14 14.70
C PRO A 1 -0.97 6.73 14.54
N GLY A 2 -0.37 7.12 13.45
CA GLY A 2 1.01 6.83 13.09
C GLY A 2 1.32 7.40 11.71
N LEU A 3 2.61 7.55 11.39
CA LEU A 3 3.03 7.95 10.05
C LEU A 3 3.14 6.69 9.18
N PRO A 4 2.36 6.61 8.09
CA PRO A 4 2.51 5.51 7.15
C PRO A 4 3.87 5.63 6.45
N GLN A 5 4.59 4.51 6.38
CA GLN A 5 5.91 4.46 5.75
C GLN A 5 5.96 3.29 4.77
N VAL A 6 6.58 3.52 3.63
CA VAL A 6 6.89 2.48 2.65
C VAL A 6 8.39 2.53 2.38
N TYR A 7 9.06 1.39 2.55
CA TYR A 7 10.48 1.30 2.29
C TYR A 7 10.74 1.20 0.77
N TYR A 8 11.76 1.88 0.26
CA TYR A 8 11.97 2.07 -1.18
C TYR A 8 12.14 0.76 -1.96
N VAL A 9 12.85 -0.24 -1.40
CA VAL A 9 13.00 -1.56 -2.05
C VAL A 9 11.63 -2.26 -2.18
N GLY A 10 10.80 -2.20 -1.13
CA GLY A 10 9.44 -2.71 -1.18
C GLY A 10 8.53 -1.92 -2.13
N LEU A 11 8.71 -0.59 -2.19
CA LEU A 11 7.97 0.27 -3.13
C LEU A 11 8.21 -0.12 -4.58
N LEU A 12 9.46 -0.40 -4.93
CA LEU A 12 9.88 -0.78 -6.30
C LEU A 12 9.73 -2.28 -6.59
N ALA A 13 9.13 -3.04 -5.67
CA ALA A 13 9.02 -4.50 -5.74
C ALA A 13 10.38 -5.17 -6.01
N GLY A 14 11.42 -4.66 -5.33
CA GLY A 14 12.78 -5.18 -5.40
C GLY A 14 12.95 -6.48 -4.64
N CYS A 15 13.99 -7.23 -5.00
CA CYS A 15 14.40 -8.44 -4.32
C CYS A 15 15.51 -8.17 -3.30
N ASN A 16 15.80 -9.17 -2.46
CA ASN A 16 16.96 -9.15 -1.60
C ASN A 16 18.26 -9.13 -2.44
N ASP A 17 19.17 -8.25 -2.07
CA ASP A 17 20.49 -8.11 -2.72
C ASP A 17 21.54 -8.90 -1.92
N HIS A 18 21.64 -10.19 -2.23
CA HIS A 18 22.59 -11.08 -1.57
C HIS A 18 24.06 -10.72 -1.92
N GLU A 19 24.28 -10.23 -3.14
CA GLU A 19 25.61 -9.82 -3.59
C GLU A 19 26.11 -8.62 -2.80
N LEU A 20 25.29 -7.59 -2.64
CA LEU A 20 25.63 -6.42 -1.82
C LEU A 20 25.92 -6.82 -0.37
N MET A 21 25.09 -7.70 0.21
CA MET A 21 25.29 -8.20 1.58
C MET A 21 26.63 -8.95 1.73
N GLU A 22 26.99 -9.80 0.77
CA GLU A 22 28.25 -10.55 0.80
C GLU A 22 29.46 -9.61 0.63
N GLN A 23 29.37 -8.61 -0.24
CA GLN A 23 30.46 -7.64 -0.46
C GLN A 23 30.69 -6.72 0.74
N SER A 24 29.61 -6.25 1.38
CA SER A 24 29.72 -5.34 2.53
C SER A 24 29.98 -6.05 3.86
N GLY A 25 29.62 -7.33 3.97
CA GLY A 25 29.63 -8.08 5.23
C GLY A 25 28.55 -7.67 6.23
N GLU A 26 27.62 -6.80 5.83
CA GLU A 26 26.55 -6.25 6.67
C GLU A 26 25.21 -6.91 6.33
N LEU A 27 24.63 -7.70 7.25
CA LEU A 27 23.35 -8.40 7.04
C LEU A 27 22.19 -7.50 6.63
N ARG A 28 22.18 -6.25 7.10
CA ARG A 28 21.14 -5.28 6.77
C ARG A 28 21.14 -4.83 5.31
N ASP A 29 22.25 -5.01 4.60
CA ASP A 29 22.39 -4.56 3.21
C ASP A 29 21.67 -5.47 2.23
N ILE A 30 21.21 -6.64 2.68
CA ILE A 30 20.39 -7.57 1.90
C ILE A 30 19.11 -6.90 1.30
N ASN A 31 18.59 -5.86 1.94
CA ASN A 31 17.42 -5.12 1.47
C ASN A 31 17.71 -3.63 1.21
N ARG A 32 18.95 -3.30 0.82
CA ARG A 32 19.42 -1.93 0.58
C ARG A 32 20.03 -1.74 -0.79
N HIS A 33 19.46 -2.42 -1.80
CA HIS A 33 19.91 -2.25 -3.18
C HIS A 33 20.02 -0.77 -3.57
N TYR A 34 21.14 -0.40 -4.21
CA TYR A 34 21.36 0.95 -4.70
C TYR A 34 20.86 1.06 -6.15
N TYR A 35 19.68 1.65 -6.32
CA TYR A 35 19.07 1.80 -7.62
C TYR A 35 19.72 2.90 -8.46
N SER A 36 20.03 2.61 -9.71
CA SER A 36 20.27 3.63 -10.73
C SER A 36 18.95 4.28 -11.18
N LEU A 37 19.02 5.42 -11.87
CA LEU A 37 17.82 6.06 -12.41
C LEU A 37 17.11 5.17 -13.44
N GLU A 38 17.87 4.47 -14.27
CA GLU A 38 17.36 3.55 -15.27
C GLU A 38 16.58 2.39 -14.63
N GLU A 39 17.09 1.82 -13.54
CA GLU A 39 16.40 0.77 -12.80
C GLU A 39 15.10 1.29 -12.18
N VAL A 40 15.10 2.48 -11.59
CA VAL A 40 13.89 3.11 -11.06
C VAL A 40 12.87 3.34 -12.18
N GLU A 41 13.30 3.89 -13.33
CA GLU A 41 12.41 4.13 -14.49
C GLU A 41 11.78 2.84 -15.03
N GLN A 42 12.51 1.73 -14.99
CA GLN A 42 11.99 0.41 -15.37
C GLN A 42 11.05 -0.14 -14.30
N ASP A 43 11.43 -0.07 -13.03
CA ASP A 43 10.71 -0.65 -11.93
C ASP A 43 9.37 0.03 -11.64
N ILE A 44 9.27 1.32 -11.84
CA ILE A 44 7.98 2.04 -11.74
C ILE A 44 6.97 1.61 -12.82
N GLN A 45 7.40 0.94 -13.89
CA GLN A 45 6.48 0.38 -14.90
C GLN A 45 5.91 -1.00 -14.52
N LYS A 46 6.46 -1.65 -13.49
CA LYS A 46 5.92 -2.94 -13.01
C LYS A 46 4.46 -2.79 -12.58
N PRO A 47 3.55 -3.66 -13.01
CA PRO A 47 2.12 -3.52 -12.66
C PRO A 47 1.85 -3.46 -11.16
N VAL A 48 2.59 -4.23 -10.35
CA VAL A 48 2.46 -4.21 -8.89
C VAL A 48 2.89 -2.89 -8.29
N VAL A 49 3.94 -2.25 -8.83
CA VAL A 49 4.42 -0.94 -8.40
C VAL A 49 3.40 0.14 -8.75
N GLN A 50 2.87 0.11 -9.98
CA GLN A 50 1.83 1.04 -10.41
C GLN A 50 0.56 0.94 -9.53
N ARG A 51 0.13 -0.27 -9.20
CA ARG A 51 -1.01 -0.48 -8.29
C ARG A 51 -0.74 0.10 -6.91
N LEU A 52 0.45 -0.14 -6.36
CA LEU A 52 0.85 0.41 -5.05
C LEU A 52 0.90 1.95 -5.08
N LEU A 53 1.49 2.55 -6.12
CA LEU A 53 1.54 4.01 -6.28
C LEU A 53 0.13 4.61 -6.39
N ASN A 54 -0.78 3.97 -7.14
CA ASN A 54 -2.18 4.41 -7.24
C ASN A 54 -2.90 4.31 -5.89
N LEU A 55 -2.68 3.23 -5.14
CA LEU A 55 -3.24 3.08 -3.80
C LEU A 55 -2.71 4.15 -2.83
N MET A 56 -1.41 4.44 -2.87
CA MET A 56 -0.80 5.50 -2.07
C MET A 56 -1.35 6.88 -2.45
N LYS A 57 -1.51 7.15 -3.75
CA LYS A 57 -2.12 8.39 -4.26
C LYS A 57 -3.57 8.54 -3.79
N PHE A 58 -4.36 7.48 -3.89
CA PHE A 58 -5.73 7.46 -3.37
C PHE A 58 -5.73 7.76 -1.86
N ARG A 59 -4.95 7.02 -1.08
CA ARG A 59 -4.85 7.21 0.38
C ARG A 59 -4.44 8.64 0.76
N SER A 60 -3.54 9.25 -0.01
CA SER A 60 -3.03 10.60 0.29
C SER A 60 -3.99 11.74 -0.10
N ASN A 61 -4.95 11.48 -0.99
CA ASN A 61 -5.86 12.49 -1.50
C ASN A 61 -7.32 12.32 -1.05
N TYR A 62 -7.68 11.13 -0.55
CA TYR A 62 -9.07 10.88 -0.16
C TYR A 62 -9.31 11.24 1.30
N PRO A 63 -10.21 12.21 1.59
CA PRO A 63 -10.32 12.85 2.92
C PRO A 63 -10.73 11.91 4.06
N ALA A 64 -11.33 10.75 3.80
CA ALA A 64 -11.69 9.80 4.86
C ALA A 64 -10.48 9.44 5.75
N PHE A 65 -9.26 9.42 5.18
CA PHE A 65 -8.05 9.05 5.89
C PHE A 65 -7.53 10.09 6.89
N ASP A 66 -8.06 11.31 6.85
CA ASP A 66 -7.77 12.37 7.83
C ASP A 66 -8.73 12.32 9.02
N GLY A 67 -9.70 11.42 9.00
CA GLY A 67 -10.75 11.30 10.00
C GLY A 67 -10.56 10.15 10.98
N HIS A 68 -11.67 9.62 11.45
CA HIS A 68 -11.73 8.54 12.42
C HIS A 68 -11.40 7.19 11.78
N PHE A 69 -10.52 6.42 12.43
CA PHE A 69 -10.13 5.05 12.05
C PHE A 69 -10.81 4.03 12.96
N GLU A 70 -11.33 2.98 12.37
CA GLU A 70 -11.90 1.83 13.05
C GLU A 70 -11.29 0.51 12.54
N LEU A 71 -10.89 -0.35 13.45
CA LEU A 71 -10.58 -1.75 13.16
C LEU A 71 -11.84 -2.57 13.43
N ASN A 72 -12.59 -2.89 12.37
CA ASN A 72 -13.87 -3.58 12.49
C ASN A 72 -13.69 -5.07 12.78
N TYR A 73 -12.68 -5.69 12.19
CA TYR A 73 -12.40 -7.12 12.33
C TYR A 73 -10.93 -7.42 12.08
N SER A 74 -10.38 -8.36 12.85
CA SER A 74 -9.02 -8.87 12.64
C SER A 74 -8.89 -10.28 13.19
N ASN A 75 -8.29 -11.18 12.40
CA ASN A 75 -7.82 -12.50 12.82
C ASN A 75 -6.49 -12.83 12.13
N ASN A 76 -6.05 -14.08 12.17
CA ASN A 76 -4.75 -14.50 11.63
C ASN A 76 -4.65 -14.37 10.09
N SER A 77 -5.77 -14.31 9.37
CA SER A 77 -5.80 -14.33 7.91
C SER A 77 -6.62 -13.21 7.28
N SER A 78 -7.44 -12.50 8.06
CA SER A 78 -8.34 -11.49 7.51
C SER A 78 -8.36 -10.23 8.37
N VAL A 79 -8.54 -9.08 7.73
CA VAL A 79 -8.68 -7.79 8.39
C VAL A 79 -9.72 -6.93 7.68
N ALA A 80 -10.53 -6.22 8.48
CA ALA A 80 -11.45 -5.20 7.99
C ALA A 80 -11.21 -3.89 8.75
N MET A 81 -11.00 -2.82 8.01
CA MET A 81 -10.71 -1.48 8.52
C MET A 81 -11.62 -0.47 7.85
N ALA A 82 -11.97 0.59 8.58
CA ALA A 82 -12.73 1.70 8.05
C ALA A 82 -12.14 3.05 8.46
N TRP A 83 -12.34 4.03 7.61
CA TRP A 83 -12.00 5.44 7.86
C TRP A 83 -13.20 6.30 7.51
N ARG A 84 -13.45 7.33 8.31
CA ARG A 84 -14.56 8.25 8.09
C ARG A 84 -14.18 9.68 8.45
N HIS A 85 -14.50 10.61 7.54
CA HIS A 85 -14.39 12.05 7.78
C HIS A 85 -15.57 12.77 7.11
N GLY A 86 -16.53 13.25 7.91
CA GLY A 86 -17.79 13.79 7.38
C GLY A 86 -18.51 12.74 6.53
N ASP A 87 -18.81 13.08 5.29
CA ASP A 87 -19.49 12.23 4.32
C ASP A 87 -18.52 11.27 3.59
N TYR A 88 -17.21 11.43 3.78
CA TYR A 88 -16.21 10.55 3.21
C TYR A 88 -16.07 9.28 4.04
N TYR A 89 -16.21 8.15 3.39
CA TYR A 89 -16.06 6.83 3.99
C TYR A 89 -15.18 5.95 3.11
N CYS A 90 -14.25 5.23 3.71
CA CYS A 90 -13.46 4.20 3.05
C CYS A 90 -13.43 2.94 3.91
N HIS A 91 -13.62 1.80 3.28
CA HIS A 91 -13.54 0.49 3.91
C HIS A 91 -12.58 -0.40 3.14
N LEU A 92 -11.64 -1.00 3.86
CA LEU A 92 -10.72 -2.02 3.37
C LEU A 92 -11.10 -3.37 3.99
N PHE A 93 -11.24 -4.39 3.16
CA PHE A 93 -11.31 -5.79 3.57
C PHE A 93 -10.22 -6.57 2.87
N VAL A 94 -9.44 -7.35 3.64
CA VAL A 94 -8.41 -8.26 3.13
C VAL A 94 -8.65 -9.65 3.70
N ASP A 95 -8.58 -10.65 2.85
CA ASP A 95 -8.56 -12.06 3.24
C ASP A 95 -7.41 -12.78 2.52
N LEU A 96 -6.42 -13.22 3.28
CA LEU A 96 -5.21 -13.86 2.77
C LEU A 96 -5.47 -15.30 2.32
N ASN A 97 -6.44 -16.01 2.92
CA ASN A 97 -6.78 -17.39 2.53
C ASN A 97 -7.39 -17.42 1.12
N PHE A 98 -8.28 -16.46 0.85
CA PHE A 98 -8.94 -16.33 -0.46
C PHE A 98 -8.21 -15.36 -1.39
N LYS A 99 -7.08 -14.76 -0.95
CA LYS A 99 -6.33 -13.73 -1.68
C LYS A 99 -7.23 -12.62 -2.20
N THR A 100 -8.18 -12.19 -1.36
CA THR A 100 -9.18 -11.18 -1.69
C THR A 100 -8.80 -9.86 -1.03
N VAL A 101 -8.80 -8.79 -1.82
CA VAL A 101 -8.71 -7.41 -1.35
C VAL A 101 -9.89 -6.64 -1.92
N LYS A 102 -10.62 -5.92 -1.06
CA LYS A 102 -11.72 -5.04 -1.46
C LYS A 102 -11.55 -3.69 -0.79
N VAL A 103 -11.45 -2.65 -1.60
CA VAL A 103 -11.50 -1.26 -1.13
C VAL A 103 -12.77 -0.63 -1.66
N THR A 104 -13.62 -0.16 -0.76
CA THR A 104 -14.84 0.56 -1.11
C THR A 104 -14.80 1.96 -0.51
N TYR A 105 -15.33 2.94 -1.23
CA TYR A 105 -15.35 4.33 -0.76
C TYR A 105 -16.59 5.07 -1.27
N THR A 106 -16.97 6.16 -0.62
CA THR A 106 -18.08 6.99 -1.02
C THR A 106 -17.62 8.01 -2.06
N ASP A 107 -18.27 8.02 -3.21
CA ASP A 107 -18.21 9.15 -4.12
C ASP A 107 -19.12 10.26 -3.58
N VAL A 108 -18.53 11.37 -3.15
CA VAL A 108 -19.27 12.42 -2.45
C VAL A 108 -20.16 13.23 -3.38
N GLU A 109 -19.82 13.30 -4.67
CA GLU A 109 -20.62 14.02 -5.66
C GLU A 109 -21.93 13.30 -5.96
N THR A 110 -21.88 11.95 -5.99
CA THR A 110 -23.04 11.13 -6.31
C THR A 110 -23.68 10.47 -5.09
N GLY A 111 -22.98 10.39 -3.96
CA GLY A 111 -23.36 9.63 -2.77
C GLY A 111 -23.26 8.12 -2.93
N GLU A 112 -22.75 7.63 -4.07
CA GLU A 112 -22.66 6.22 -4.38
C GLU A 112 -21.41 5.57 -3.77
N THR A 113 -21.53 4.27 -3.46
CA THR A 113 -20.36 3.47 -3.09
C THR A 113 -19.62 3.01 -4.35
N ARG A 114 -18.35 3.31 -4.41
CA ARG A 114 -17.45 2.87 -5.48
C ARG A 114 -16.43 1.86 -4.98
N HIS A 115 -15.87 1.10 -5.92
CA HIS A 115 -14.78 0.17 -5.68
C HIS A 115 -13.48 0.74 -6.27
N LEU A 116 -12.40 0.67 -5.49
CA LEU A 116 -11.07 0.95 -6.01
C LEU A 116 -10.53 -0.35 -6.63
N GLU A 117 -10.16 -0.28 -7.90
CA GLU A 117 -9.45 -1.37 -8.56
C GLU A 117 -7.97 -1.35 -8.13
N CYS A 118 -7.54 -2.42 -7.46
CA CYS A 118 -6.18 -2.59 -6.94
C CYS A 118 -5.38 -3.61 -7.75
#